data_fc5e040c133289cf449fc472c70e7bc9
#
_entry.id   fc5e040c133289cf449fc472c70e7bc9
#
_cell.length_a   1.000
_cell.length_b   1.000
_cell.length_c   1.000
_cell.angle_alpha   90.00
_cell.angle_beta   90.00
_cell.angle_gamma   90.00
#
_symmetry.space_group_name_H-M   'P 1'
#
loop_
_entity.id
_entity.type
_entity.pdbx_description
1 polymer ?
#
loop_
_entity_poly.entity_id
_entity_poly.type
_entity_poly.pdbx_seq_one_letter_code
_entity_poly.pdbx_strand_id
1 'polypeptide(L)'
;MRDKKRYVLAKITPPWVCPDTKSLYIVVQEAVTSLWGDAIAAGIQMAVVYGDREFCIIRCRRGCEGRLATALSTVSSMNELGISIRSYAVSGTIHALKRRIEKCRKGPVPGPKELKIGERTFEAYYFPGQKVDLLEKGFKSRELLFLTETDIEEM
;
A
#
# COMPACT_ATOMS: atom_id res chain seq x y z
N MET A 1 4.26 20.33 -25.17
CA MET A 1 4.77 20.38 -23.78
C MET A 1 4.73 18.98 -23.19
N ARG A 2 5.83 18.48 -22.67
CA ARG A 2 5.91 17.11 -22.18
C ARG A 2 5.30 17.05 -20.77
N ASP A 3 4.28 16.24 -20.57
CA ASP A 3 3.65 16.05 -19.25
C ASP A 3 4.67 15.51 -18.24
N LYS A 4 4.84 16.24 -17.16
CA LYS A 4 5.74 15.82 -16.09
C LYS A 4 5.12 14.66 -15.33
N LYS A 5 5.90 13.61 -15.09
CA LYS A 5 5.49 12.42 -14.34
C LYS A 5 5.98 12.49 -12.90
N ARG A 6 5.24 11.83 -12.03
CA ARG A 6 5.60 11.57 -10.63
C ARG A 6 5.44 10.10 -10.32
N TYR A 7 6.10 9.68 -9.30
CA TYR A 7 6.14 8.29 -8.87
C TYR A 7 5.79 8.22 -7.40
N VAL A 8 4.85 7.34 -7.07
CA VAL A 8 4.41 7.07 -5.71
C VAL A 8 4.91 5.69 -5.31
N LEU A 9 5.72 5.65 -4.26
CA LEU A 9 6.11 4.42 -3.60
C LEU A 9 5.01 4.06 -2.59
N ALA A 10 4.48 2.85 -2.69
CA ALA A 10 3.52 2.33 -1.75
C ALA A 10 3.96 0.99 -1.17
N LYS A 11 3.56 0.73 0.05
CA LYS A 11 3.80 -0.53 0.74
C LYS A 11 2.53 -1.38 0.72
N ILE A 12 2.71 -2.67 0.44
CA ILE A 12 1.62 -3.64 0.38
C ILE A 12 1.71 -4.55 1.61
N THR A 13 0.61 -4.70 2.30
CA THR A 13 0.46 -5.59 3.46
C THR A 13 -0.69 -6.56 3.20
N PRO A 14 -0.58 -7.86 3.48
CA PRO A 14 0.62 -8.58 3.93
C PRO A 14 1.64 -8.83 2.79
N PRO A 15 2.94 -8.94 3.11
CA PRO A 15 3.99 -9.02 2.09
C PRO A 15 4.01 -10.33 1.28
N TRP A 16 3.35 -11.38 1.75
CA TRP A 16 3.28 -12.66 1.03
C TRP A 16 2.24 -12.72 -0.09
N VAL A 17 1.35 -11.75 -0.19
CA VAL A 17 0.35 -11.70 -1.28
C VAL A 17 1.04 -11.55 -2.63
N CYS A 18 2.17 -10.89 -2.69
CA CYS A 18 3.04 -10.75 -3.87
C CYS A 18 2.25 -10.54 -5.17
N PRO A 19 1.48 -9.45 -5.28
CA PRO A 19 0.65 -9.22 -6.44
C PRO A 19 1.50 -9.00 -7.69
N ASP A 20 1.06 -9.54 -8.81
CA ASP A 20 1.65 -9.17 -10.09
C ASP A 20 1.28 -7.73 -10.48
N THR A 21 2.08 -7.12 -11.33
CA THR A 21 1.88 -5.73 -11.75
C THR A 21 0.57 -5.50 -12.49
N LYS A 22 0.06 -6.51 -13.18
CA LYS A 22 -1.19 -6.45 -13.93
C LYS A 22 -2.40 -6.44 -13.00
N SER A 23 -2.46 -7.36 -12.04
CA SER A 23 -3.52 -7.41 -11.02
C SER A 23 -3.53 -6.15 -10.18
N LEU A 24 -2.36 -5.66 -9.80
CA LEU A 24 -2.21 -4.41 -9.06
C LEU A 24 -2.73 -3.20 -9.86
N TYR A 25 -2.38 -3.13 -11.15
CA TYR A 25 -2.89 -2.08 -12.05
C TYR A 25 -4.42 -2.08 -12.10
N ILE A 26 -5.04 -3.24 -12.30
CA ILE A 26 -6.50 -3.36 -12.41
C ILE A 26 -7.18 -2.86 -11.13
N VAL A 27 -6.73 -3.33 -9.98
CA VAL A 27 -7.31 -2.98 -8.67
C VAL A 27 -7.18 -1.49 -8.38
N VAL A 28 -6.02 -0.90 -8.65
CA VAL A 28 -5.80 0.54 -8.44
C VAL A 28 -6.59 1.37 -9.45
N GLN A 29 -6.67 0.94 -10.71
CA GLN A 29 -7.48 1.61 -11.72
C GLN A 29 -8.96 1.62 -11.34
N GLU A 30 -9.49 0.51 -10.87
CA GLU A 30 -10.86 0.41 -10.36
C GLU A 30 -11.10 1.34 -9.17
N ALA A 31 -10.16 1.41 -8.23
CA ALA A 31 -10.26 2.31 -7.09
C ALA A 31 -10.28 3.79 -7.51
N VAL A 32 -9.40 4.18 -8.43
CA VAL A 32 -9.36 5.55 -8.98
C VAL A 32 -10.66 5.89 -9.70
N THR A 33 -11.15 5.00 -10.56
CA THR A 33 -12.39 5.19 -11.31
C THR A 33 -13.61 5.26 -10.39
N SER A 34 -13.66 4.42 -9.36
CA SER A 34 -14.72 4.44 -8.35
C SER A 34 -14.81 5.77 -7.60
N LEU A 35 -13.68 6.39 -7.30
CA LEU A 35 -13.64 7.63 -6.54
C LEU A 35 -13.95 8.87 -7.40
N TRP A 36 -13.46 8.92 -8.62
CA TRP A 36 -13.48 10.15 -9.42
C TRP A 36 -14.06 10.01 -10.84
N GLY A 37 -14.43 8.81 -11.26
CA GLY A 37 -14.95 8.53 -12.59
C GLY A 37 -13.86 8.43 -13.67
N ASP A 38 -14.28 8.01 -14.85
CA ASP A 38 -13.39 7.67 -15.97
C ASP A 38 -12.57 8.85 -16.49
N ALA A 39 -13.17 10.03 -16.58
CA ALA A 39 -12.51 11.22 -17.12
C ALA A 39 -11.30 11.65 -16.25
N ILE A 40 -11.47 11.67 -14.94
CA ILE A 40 -10.39 12.01 -14.01
C ILE A 40 -9.37 10.86 -13.95
N ALA A 41 -9.82 9.62 -13.96
CA ALA A 41 -8.93 8.45 -13.99
C ALA A 41 -8.02 8.48 -15.22
N ALA A 42 -8.56 8.77 -16.40
CA ALA A 42 -7.76 8.95 -17.62
C ALA A 42 -6.73 10.08 -17.49
N GLY A 43 -7.08 11.18 -16.84
CA GLY A 43 -6.20 12.33 -16.62
C GLY A 43 -5.04 12.03 -15.67
N ILE A 44 -5.16 11.08 -14.76
CA ILE A 44 -4.10 10.66 -13.85
C ILE A 44 -2.97 9.93 -14.60
N GLN A 45 -3.28 9.26 -15.70
CA GLN A 45 -2.32 8.52 -16.53
C GLN A 45 -1.47 7.53 -15.71
N MET A 46 -2.15 6.76 -14.88
CA MET A 46 -1.54 5.81 -13.96
C MET A 46 -0.86 4.66 -14.70
N ALA A 47 0.29 4.22 -14.19
CA ALA A 47 0.93 2.98 -14.61
C ALA A 47 1.72 2.37 -13.45
N VAL A 48 1.65 1.07 -13.27
CA VAL A 48 2.50 0.34 -12.33
C VAL A 48 3.84 0.08 -12.99
N VAL A 49 4.90 0.69 -12.47
CA VAL A 49 6.25 0.62 -13.06
C VAL A 49 7.20 -0.33 -12.32
N TYR A 50 6.84 -0.71 -11.11
CA TYR A 50 7.59 -1.66 -10.29
C TYR A 50 6.66 -2.33 -9.27
N GLY A 51 6.89 -3.59 -8.99
CA GLY A 51 6.18 -4.32 -7.95
C GLY A 51 7.02 -5.49 -7.44
N ASP A 52 7.03 -5.67 -6.12
CA ASP A 52 7.59 -6.83 -5.45
C ASP A 52 6.70 -7.28 -4.28
N ARG A 53 7.24 -8.04 -3.34
CA ARG A 53 6.46 -8.61 -2.22
C ARG A 53 5.89 -7.58 -1.26
N GLU A 54 6.57 -6.45 -1.09
CA GLU A 54 6.23 -5.44 -0.08
C GLU A 54 5.93 -4.08 -0.66
N PHE A 55 6.56 -3.75 -1.79
CA PHE A 55 6.52 -2.42 -2.37
C PHE A 55 6.04 -2.43 -3.80
N CYS A 56 5.36 -1.34 -4.17
CA CYS A 56 5.09 -1.01 -5.57
C CYS A 56 5.41 0.46 -5.83
N ILE A 57 5.76 0.75 -7.08
CA ILE A 57 5.94 2.11 -7.56
C ILE A 57 4.94 2.34 -8.67
N ILE A 58 4.10 3.36 -8.50
CA ILE A 58 3.05 3.73 -9.43
C ILE A 58 3.34 5.12 -9.98
N ARG A 59 3.43 5.20 -11.30
CA ARG A 59 3.59 6.46 -12.02
C ARG A 59 2.24 7.14 -12.16
N CYS A 60 2.22 8.46 -12.01
CA CYS A 60 1.07 9.29 -12.33
C CYS A 60 1.51 10.62 -12.96
N ARG A 61 0.54 11.37 -13.46
CA ARG A 61 0.77 12.75 -13.88
C ARG A 61 1.10 13.61 -12.66
N ARG A 62 2.04 14.55 -12.81
CA ARG A 62 2.37 15.52 -11.75
C ARG A 62 1.13 16.29 -11.30
N GLY A 63 0.95 16.40 -10.01
CA GLY A 63 -0.24 17.00 -9.38
C GLY A 63 -1.36 16.02 -9.05
N CYS A 64 -1.25 14.75 -9.49
CA CYS A 64 -2.25 13.71 -9.21
C CYS A 64 -1.82 12.76 -8.08
N GLU A 65 -0.69 13.02 -7.42
CA GLU A 65 -0.13 12.15 -6.38
C GLU A 65 -1.09 11.98 -5.21
N GLY A 66 -1.73 13.04 -4.77
CA GLY A 66 -2.70 13.01 -3.66
C GLY A 66 -3.93 12.17 -3.98
N ARG A 67 -4.47 12.28 -5.20
CA ARG A 67 -5.58 11.44 -5.66
C ARG A 67 -5.19 9.99 -5.73
N LEU A 68 -4.03 9.69 -6.28
CA LEU A 68 -3.52 8.33 -6.35
C LEU A 68 -3.31 7.74 -4.95
N ALA A 69 -2.72 8.48 -4.02
CA ALA A 69 -2.53 8.03 -2.65
C ALA A 69 -3.86 7.75 -1.94
N THR A 70 -4.87 8.59 -2.15
CA THR A 70 -6.22 8.37 -1.61
C THR A 70 -6.85 7.10 -2.20
N ALA A 71 -6.74 6.88 -3.50
CA ALA A 71 -7.25 5.67 -4.15
C ALA A 71 -6.57 4.41 -3.61
N LEU A 72 -5.25 4.43 -3.45
CA LEU A 72 -4.50 3.32 -2.88
C LEU A 72 -4.99 2.93 -1.48
N SER A 73 -5.32 3.92 -0.65
CA SER A 73 -5.82 3.68 0.71
C SER A 73 -7.20 3.03 0.76
N THR A 74 -7.98 3.10 -0.31
CA THR A 74 -9.31 2.47 -0.40
C THR A 74 -9.27 1.01 -0.86
N VAL A 75 -8.13 0.54 -1.37
CA VAL A 75 -7.98 -0.86 -1.78
C VAL A 75 -7.91 -1.74 -0.54
N SER A 76 -8.87 -2.65 -0.40
CA SER A 76 -9.00 -3.55 0.75
C SER A 76 -8.87 -5.03 0.40
N SER A 77 -8.97 -5.36 -0.88
CA SER A 77 -8.84 -6.75 -1.35
C SER A 77 -8.28 -6.82 -2.77
N MET A 78 -7.64 -7.93 -3.07
CA MET A 78 -7.17 -8.28 -4.41
C MET A 78 -7.14 -9.80 -4.54
N ASN A 79 -7.72 -10.33 -5.64
CA ASN A 79 -7.82 -11.78 -5.85
C ASN A 79 -8.43 -12.51 -4.64
N GLU A 80 -9.50 -11.97 -4.05
CA GLU A 80 -10.20 -12.48 -2.86
C GLU A 80 -9.35 -12.50 -1.57
N LEU A 81 -8.16 -11.92 -1.60
CA LEU A 81 -7.29 -11.77 -0.44
C LEU A 81 -7.39 -10.35 0.11
N GLY A 82 -7.51 -10.23 1.43
CA GLY A 82 -7.44 -8.94 2.12
C GLY A 82 -6.04 -8.35 2.00
N ILE A 83 -5.95 -7.12 1.49
CA ILE A 83 -4.70 -6.37 1.41
C ILE A 83 -4.89 -4.93 1.84
N SER A 84 -3.78 -4.29 2.16
CA SER A 84 -3.67 -2.85 2.37
C SER A 84 -2.55 -2.30 1.51
N ILE A 85 -2.80 -1.17 0.87
CA ILE A 85 -1.79 -0.45 0.11
C ILE A 85 -1.68 0.95 0.70
N ARG A 86 -0.51 1.28 1.24
CA ARG A 86 -0.25 2.59 1.84
C ARG A 86 0.84 3.33 1.08
N SER A 87 0.55 4.57 0.68
CA SER A 87 1.57 5.45 0.13
C SER A 87 2.67 5.72 1.15
N TYR A 88 3.92 5.61 0.72
CA TYR A 88 5.09 5.70 1.58
C TYR A 88 5.97 6.91 1.25
N ALA A 89 6.16 7.19 -0.03
CA ALA A 89 6.96 8.31 -0.51
C ALA A 89 6.57 8.71 -1.94
N VAL A 90 6.89 9.93 -2.31
CA VAL A 90 6.68 10.46 -3.66
C VAL A 90 8.01 11.02 -4.18
N SER A 91 8.31 10.77 -5.45
CA SER A 91 9.52 11.31 -6.09
C SER A 91 9.28 11.60 -7.57
N GLY A 92 10.15 12.44 -8.13
CA GLY A 92 10.20 12.68 -9.57
C GLY A 92 10.93 11.59 -10.36
N THR A 93 11.58 10.64 -9.69
CA THR A 93 12.36 9.57 -10.33
C THR A 93 12.13 8.21 -9.67
N ILE A 94 12.12 7.16 -10.48
CA ILE A 94 12.04 5.77 -10.00
C ILE A 94 13.28 5.41 -9.18
N HIS A 95 14.45 5.89 -9.60
CA HIS A 95 15.72 5.59 -8.95
C HIS A 95 15.75 6.03 -7.48
N ALA A 96 15.25 7.22 -7.18
CA ALA A 96 15.18 7.72 -5.81
C ALA A 96 14.30 6.83 -4.92
N LEU A 97 13.18 6.33 -5.44
CA LEU A 97 12.28 5.44 -4.72
C LEU A 97 12.88 4.04 -4.53
N LYS A 98 13.56 3.49 -5.54
CA LYS A 98 14.28 2.21 -5.39
C LYS A 98 15.37 2.27 -4.32
N ARG A 99 16.11 3.36 -4.26
CA ARG A 99 17.09 3.58 -3.16
C ARG A 99 16.41 3.63 -1.80
N ARG A 100 15.21 4.17 -1.71
CA ARG A 100 14.44 4.21 -0.47
C ARG A 100 13.97 2.80 -0.04
N ILE A 101 13.55 1.97 -0.99
CA ILE A 101 13.23 0.56 -0.75
C ILE A 101 14.47 -0.18 -0.17
N GLU A 102 15.64 0.00 -0.77
CA GLU A 102 16.88 -0.60 -0.30
C GLU A 102 17.22 -0.19 1.14
N LYS A 103 17.03 1.09 1.48
CA LYS A 103 17.22 1.58 2.85
C LYS A 103 16.25 0.92 3.83
N CYS A 104 14.99 0.76 3.45
CA CYS A 104 14.00 0.07 4.28
C CYS A 104 14.38 -1.40 4.53
N ARG A 105 15.01 -2.06 3.56
CA ARG A 105 15.44 -3.46 3.67
C ARG A 105 16.72 -3.66 4.47
N LYS A 106 17.59 -2.65 4.51
CA LYS A 106 18.87 -2.70 5.26
C LYS A 106 18.71 -2.36 6.74
N GLY A 107 17.60 -1.75 7.13
CA GLY A 107 17.29 -1.50 8.54
C GLY A 107 16.99 -2.81 9.28
N PRO A 108 17.11 -2.85 10.63
CA PRO A 108 16.55 -3.95 11.37
C PRO A 108 15.06 -3.98 11.09
N VAL A 109 14.63 -4.98 10.32
CA VAL A 109 13.21 -5.25 10.11
C VAL A 109 12.71 -5.78 11.45
N PRO A 110 11.92 -5.03 12.23
CA PRO A 110 11.20 -5.65 13.31
C PRO A 110 10.26 -6.64 12.60
N GLY A 111 10.51 -7.91 12.80
CA GLY A 111 9.56 -8.94 12.37
C GLY A 111 8.18 -8.59 12.93
N PRO A 112 7.10 -9.10 12.32
CA PRO A 112 5.76 -8.85 12.82
C PRO A 112 5.71 -9.24 14.30
N LYS A 113 5.30 -8.31 15.14
CA LYS A 113 5.08 -8.59 16.56
C LYS A 113 3.75 -9.31 16.70
N GLU A 114 3.75 -10.39 17.46
CA GLU A 114 2.48 -11.04 17.81
C GLU A 114 1.76 -10.22 18.87
N LEU A 115 0.49 -9.96 18.62
CA LEU A 115 -0.40 -9.23 19.52
C LEU A 115 -1.64 -10.08 19.80
N LYS A 116 -1.97 -10.27 21.08
CA LYS A 116 -3.21 -10.91 21.49
C LYS A 116 -4.25 -9.88 21.85
N ILE A 117 -5.41 -9.95 21.22
CA ILE A 117 -6.57 -9.13 21.53
C ILE A 117 -7.72 -10.07 21.86
N GLY A 118 -8.07 -10.16 23.14
CA GLY A 118 -9.01 -11.17 23.63
C GLY A 118 -8.49 -12.59 23.37
N GLU A 119 -9.27 -13.40 22.69
CA GLU A 119 -8.91 -14.77 22.31
C GLU A 119 -8.22 -14.90 20.95
N ARG A 120 -8.12 -13.78 20.21
CA ARG A 120 -7.54 -13.75 18.87
C ARG A 120 -6.06 -13.33 18.89
N THR A 121 -5.28 -13.92 18.03
CA THR A 121 -3.86 -13.58 17.84
C THR A 121 -3.67 -12.91 16.49
N PHE A 122 -3.00 -11.76 16.49
CA PHE A 122 -2.70 -10.96 15.30
C PHE A 122 -1.20 -10.81 15.09
N GLU A 123 -0.80 -10.66 13.83
CA GLU A 123 0.50 -10.17 13.45
C GLU A 123 0.42 -8.66 13.21
N ALA A 124 1.23 -7.89 13.95
CA ALA A 124 1.25 -6.43 13.86
C ALA A 124 2.36 -5.94 12.92
N TYR A 125 1.98 -5.15 11.93
CA TYR A 125 2.88 -4.52 10.97
C TYR A 125 2.91 -3.01 11.22
N TYR A 126 4.05 -2.49 11.63
CA TYR A 126 4.23 -1.08 11.99
C TYR A 126 4.68 -0.24 10.80
N PHE A 127 4.08 0.95 10.65
CA PHE A 127 4.38 1.92 9.61
C PHE A 127 4.76 3.27 10.20
N PRO A 128 5.50 4.12 9.45
CA PRO A 128 5.76 5.49 9.86
C PRO A 128 4.46 6.26 10.16
N GLY A 129 4.50 7.13 11.17
CA GLY A 129 3.33 7.92 11.55
C GLY A 129 2.35 7.19 12.47
N GLN A 130 2.86 6.30 13.31
CA GLN A 130 2.09 5.56 14.34
C GLN A 130 0.94 4.71 13.78
N LYS A 131 1.04 4.28 12.54
CA LYS A 131 0.04 3.40 11.90
C LYS A 131 0.43 1.94 12.08
N VAL A 132 -0.54 1.11 12.42
CA VAL A 132 -0.36 -0.33 12.62
C VAL A 132 -1.45 -1.09 11.90
N ASP A 133 -1.07 -2.05 11.08
CA ASP A 133 -2.00 -2.99 10.47
C ASP A 133 -1.91 -4.33 11.21
N LEU A 134 -3.04 -4.84 11.65
CA LEU A 134 -3.13 -6.13 12.33
C LEU A 134 -3.75 -7.17 11.39
N LEU A 135 -3.04 -8.27 11.19
CA LEU A 135 -3.54 -9.42 10.44
C LEU A 135 -3.83 -10.59 11.39
N GLU A 136 -5.06 -11.05 11.40
CA GLU A 136 -5.45 -12.21 12.21
C GLU A 136 -4.72 -13.47 11.78
N LYS A 137 -4.16 -14.22 12.73
CA LYS A 137 -3.60 -15.55 12.50
C LYS A 137 -4.72 -16.58 12.38
N GLY A 138 -4.71 -17.37 11.31
CA GLY A 138 -5.70 -18.41 11.10
C GLY A 138 -5.70 -18.95 9.67
N PHE A 139 -6.47 -20.02 9.44
CA PHE A 139 -6.56 -20.67 8.13
C PHE A 139 -7.72 -20.17 7.25
N LYS A 140 -8.74 -19.55 7.86
CA LYS A 140 -9.94 -19.07 7.14
C LYS A 140 -10.32 -17.66 7.64
N SER A 141 -10.85 -16.84 6.72
CA SER A 141 -11.46 -15.54 7.03
C SER A 141 -10.58 -14.62 7.91
N ARG A 142 -9.35 -14.39 7.48
CA ARG A 142 -8.41 -13.52 8.21
C ARG A 142 -8.90 -12.08 8.17
N GLU A 143 -9.11 -11.51 9.32
CA GLU A 143 -9.42 -10.10 9.45
C GLU A 143 -8.16 -9.26 9.36
N LEU A 144 -8.26 -8.13 8.64
CA LEU A 144 -7.21 -7.13 8.54
C LEU A 144 -7.72 -5.83 9.15
N LEU A 145 -7.09 -5.41 10.24
CA LEU A 145 -7.45 -4.20 10.99
C LEU A 145 -6.42 -3.10 10.74
N PHE A 146 -6.90 -1.89 10.53
CA PHE A 146 -6.09 -0.70 10.30
C PHE A 146 -6.20 0.23 11.52
N LEU A 147 -5.16 0.27 12.33
CA LEU A 147 -5.14 0.94 13.62
C LEU A 147 -3.98 1.93 13.74
N THR A 148 -4.01 2.72 14.80
CA THR A 148 -2.87 3.49 15.27
C THR A 148 -2.25 2.83 16.51
N GLU A 149 -1.04 3.23 16.87
CA GLU A 149 -0.41 2.74 18.11
C GLU A 149 -1.25 3.10 19.33
N THR A 150 -1.87 4.26 19.33
CA THR A 150 -2.77 4.71 20.41
C THR A 150 -3.99 3.81 20.57
N ASP A 151 -4.60 3.39 19.45
CA ASP A 151 -5.75 2.48 19.49
C ASP A 151 -5.39 1.13 20.13
N ILE A 152 -4.15 0.66 19.91
CA ILE A 152 -3.67 -0.60 20.49
C ILE A 152 -3.42 -0.46 22.00
N GLU A 153 -2.90 0.68 22.44
CA GLU A 153 -2.66 0.94 23.88
C GLU A 153 -3.97 1.06 24.68
N GLU A 154 -5.05 1.50 24.03
CA GLU A 154 -6.38 1.64 24.65
C GLU A 154 -7.19 0.33 24.66
N MET A 155 -6.73 -0.68 23.97
CA MET A 155 -7.39 -2.00 23.88
C MET A 155 -6.95 -2.93 25.00
#